data_9ef518baa768817e567bbf9892768ab0
#
_entry.id   9ef518baa768817e567bbf9892768ab0
#
_cell.length_a   1.000
_cell.length_b   1.000
_cell.length_c   1.000
_cell.angle_alpha   90.00
_cell.angle_beta   90.00
_cell.angle_gamma   90.00
#
_symmetry.space_group_name_H-M   'P 1'
#
loop_
_entity.id
_entity.type
_entity.pdbx_description
1 polymer ?
#
loop_
_entity_poly.entity_id
_entity_poly.type
_entity_poly.pdbx_seq_one_letter_code
_entity_poly.pdbx_strand_id
1 'polypeptide(L)'
;MNKRGRPREFEYSSIVDVAMKTFWKRGYEGCSTQDLCNDTGLGKGSLYNAFGSKHELYEQVLERYHETGIREQMKLLDAPILVKERLSNFFQWALKEDFENSDQKGCLLINAGVERAQNDSAVQEIFSRHVELLRQAIEKVMEEGLQTGEFSKKQTAEELASLFLSSYYGFRILNVSMQNRMLSEQIMKGTLESIFGA
;
A
#
# COMPACT_ATOMS: atom_id res chain seq x y z
N MET A 1 -5.97 -36.30 -24.48
CA MET A 1 -5.87 -36.13 -23.01
C MET A 1 -5.69 -34.63 -22.69
N ASN A 2 -6.73 -34.02 -22.15
CA ASN A 2 -6.85 -32.57 -21.97
C ASN A 2 -6.22 -32.18 -20.62
N LYS A 3 -5.10 -31.50 -20.59
CA LYS A 3 -4.49 -30.96 -19.37
C LYS A 3 -5.33 -29.76 -18.86
N ARG A 4 -6.33 -30.05 -18.03
CA ARG A 4 -7.13 -29.07 -17.31
C ARG A 4 -6.53 -28.90 -15.90
N GLY A 5 -6.16 -27.66 -15.52
CA GLY A 5 -5.95 -27.31 -14.10
C GLY A 5 -5.03 -26.12 -13.83
N ARG A 6 -3.92 -25.96 -14.51
CA ARG A 6 -2.92 -24.91 -14.22
C ARG A 6 -3.00 -23.62 -15.07
N PRO A 7 -3.55 -23.60 -16.30
CA PRO A 7 -3.63 -22.38 -17.10
C PRO A 7 -4.61 -21.33 -16.59
N ARG A 8 -5.76 -21.73 -16.00
CA ARG A 8 -6.84 -20.80 -15.60
C ARG A 8 -6.50 -19.92 -14.39
N GLU A 9 -5.86 -20.45 -13.38
CA GLU A 9 -5.47 -19.68 -12.18
C GLU A 9 -4.37 -18.67 -12.50
N PHE A 10 -3.42 -19.05 -13.34
CA PHE A 10 -2.35 -18.16 -13.79
C PHE A 10 -2.88 -17.05 -14.70
N GLU A 11 -3.80 -17.34 -15.60
CA GLU A 11 -4.50 -16.33 -16.42
C GLU A 11 -5.33 -15.37 -15.55
N TYR A 12 -6.03 -15.90 -14.53
CA TYR A 12 -6.85 -15.11 -13.63
C TYR A 12 -6.01 -14.08 -12.82
N SER A 13 -4.94 -14.52 -12.19
CA SER A 13 -4.04 -13.64 -11.43
C SER A 13 -3.36 -12.59 -12.31
N SER A 14 -2.99 -12.93 -13.54
CA SER A 14 -2.39 -11.97 -14.48
C SER A 14 -3.37 -10.90 -14.93
N ILE A 15 -4.66 -11.23 -15.07
CA ILE A 15 -5.71 -10.26 -15.41
C ILE A 15 -5.93 -9.30 -14.23
N VAL A 16 -5.95 -9.80 -12.99
CA VAL A 16 -6.02 -8.95 -11.80
C VAL A 16 -4.82 -8.01 -11.71
N ASP A 17 -3.61 -8.48 -12.03
CA ASP A 17 -2.40 -7.65 -12.04
C ASP A 17 -2.45 -6.54 -13.11
N VAL A 18 -3.03 -6.82 -14.29
CA VAL A 18 -3.26 -5.81 -15.34
C VAL A 18 -4.34 -4.82 -14.90
N ALA A 19 -5.47 -5.31 -14.38
CA ALA A 19 -6.56 -4.46 -13.89
C ALA A 19 -6.08 -3.56 -12.73
N MET A 20 -5.18 -4.07 -11.87
CA MET A 20 -4.54 -3.29 -10.81
C MET A 20 -3.81 -2.06 -11.36
N LYS A 21 -3.00 -2.22 -12.40
CA LYS A 21 -2.28 -1.10 -13.04
C LYS A 21 -3.26 -0.09 -13.65
N THR A 22 -4.35 -0.56 -14.26
CA THR A 22 -5.38 0.29 -14.85
C THR A 22 -6.09 1.14 -13.79
N PHE A 23 -6.54 0.50 -12.69
CA PHE A 23 -7.15 1.21 -11.57
C PHE A 23 -6.16 2.15 -10.85
N TRP A 24 -4.91 1.73 -10.70
CA TRP A 24 -3.89 2.56 -10.05
C TRP A 24 -3.62 3.85 -10.80
N LYS A 25 -3.62 3.76 -12.13
CA LYS A 25 -3.37 4.91 -13.01
C LYS A 25 -4.56 5.87 -13.09
N ARG A 26 -5.79 5.36 -13.05
CA ARG A 26 -7.02 6.12 -13.36
C ARG A 26 -7.92 6.40 -12.17
N GLY A 27 -7.70 5.73 -11.04
CA GLY A 27 -8.68 5.65 -9.95
C GLY A 27 -9.86 4.75 -10.30
N TYR A 28 -10.75 4.53 -9.35
CA TYR A 28 -11.95 3.73 -9.59
C TYR A 28 -12.95 4.46 -10.50
N GLU A 29 -13.30 5.71 -10.17
CA GLU A 29 -14.30 6.47 -10.94
C GLU A 29 -13.81 6.80 -12.36
N GLY A 30 -12.52 7.14 -12.50
CA GLY A 30 -11.92 7.45 -13.80
C GLY A 30 -11.65 6.24 -14.69
N CYS A 31 -11.78 5.02 -14.17
CA CYS A 31 -11.57 3.78 -14.90
C CYS A 31 -12.90 3.25 -15.46
N SER A 32 -13.07 3.24 -16.78
CA SER A 32 -14.24 2.64 -17.43
C SER A 32 -14.07 1.14 -17.64
N THR A 33 -15.20 0.42 -17.83
CA THR A 33 -15.16 -0.99 -18.26
C THR A 33 -14.41 -1.18 -19.57
N GLN A 34 -14.49 -0.19 -20.46
CA GLN A 34 -13.81 -0.25 -21.76
C GLN A 34 -12.28 -0.16 -21.57
N ASP A 35 -11.80 0.66 -20.61
CA ASP A 35 -10.38 0.72 -20.28
C ASP A 35 -9.88 -0.64 -19.77
N LEU A 36 -10.63 -1.27 -18.86
CA LEU A 36 -10.31 -2.62 -18.36
C LEU A 36 -10.28 -3.67 -19.49
N CYS A 37 -11.27 -3.62 -20.39
CA CYS A 37 -11.28 -4.52 -21.55
C CYS A 37 -10.07 -4.31 -22.46
N ASN A 38 -9.73 -3.05 -22.75
CA ASN A 38 -8.59 -2.72 -23.61
C ASN A 38 -7.26 -3.18 -23.02
N ASP A 39 -7.06 -2.91 -21.72
CA ASP A 39 -5.78 -3.21 -21.06
C ASP A 39 -5.63 -4.72 -20.75
N THR A 40 -6.73 -5.42 -20.38
CA THR A 40 -6.71 -6.87 -20.11
C THR A 40 -6.78 -7.73 -21.36
N GLY A 41 -7.19 -7.17 -22.49
CA GLY A 41 -7.45 -7.92 -23.72
C GLY A 41 -8.73 -8.75 -23.70
N LEU A 42 -9.58 -8.63 -22.65
CA LEU A 42 -10.83 -9.36 -22.53
C LEU A 42 -12.01 -8.58 -23.08
N GLY A 43 -12.95 -9.26 -23.75
CA GLY A 43 -14.25 -8.68 -24.03
C GLY A 43 -15.08 -8.48 -22.76
N LYS A 44 -15.98 -7.48 -22.75
CA LYS A 44 -16.84 -7.14 -21.59
C LYS A 44 -17.58 -8.33 -20.99
N GLY A 45 -18.11 -9.23 -21.83
CA GLY A 45 -18.80 -10.45 -21.38
C GLY A 45 -17.86 -11.40 -20.66
N SER A 46 -16.63 -11.60 -21.18
CA SER A 46 -15.63 -12.48 -20.58
C SER A 46 -15.12 -11.90 -19.24
N LEU A 47 -14.91 -10.57 -19.18
CA LEU A 47 -14.48 -9.89 -17.96
C LEU A 47 -15.51 -10.07 -16.84
N TYR A 48 -16.80 -9.81 -17.11
CA TYR A 48 -17.84 -9.94 -16.10
C TYR A 48 -18.20 -11.39 -15.77
N ASN A 49 -18.07 -12.33 -16.71
CA ASN A 49 -18.22 -13.76 -16.40
C ASN A 49 -17.11 -14.28 -15.49
N ALA A 50 -15.91 -13.68 -15.56
CA ALA A 50 -14.79 -14.08 -14.71
C ALA A 50 -14.79 -13.39 -13.34
N PHE A 51 -15.17 -12.12 -13.29
CA PHE A 51 -14.97 -11.25 -12.12
C PHE A 51 -16.26 -10.66 -11.54
N GLY A 52 -17.43 -10.90 -12.15
CA GLY A 52 -18.72 -10.37 -11.73
C GLY A 52 -18.97 -8.96 -12.26
N SER A 53 -18.49 -7.97 -11.55
CA SER A 53 -18.65 -6.53 -11.89
C SER A 53 -17.32 -5.79 -11.88
N LYS A 54 -17.34 -4.53 -12.32
CA LYS A 54 -16.19 -3.61 -12.15
C LYS A 54 -15.80 -3.48 -10.68
N HIS A 55 -16.80 -3.44 -9.79
CA HIS A 55 -16.60 -3.30 -8.36
C HIS A 55 -15.96 -4.56 -7.75
N GLU A 56 -16.50 -5.74 -8.04
CA GLU A 56 -15.94 -7.00 -7.55
C GLU A 56 -14.51 -7.25 -8.06
N LEU A 57 -14.21 -6.85 -9.31
CA LEU A 57 -12.83 -6.85 -9.80
C LEU A 57 -11.95 -5.87 -9.04
N TYR A 58 -12.48 -4.69 -8.68
CA TYR A 58 -11.74 -3.70 -7.90
C TYR A 58 -11.41 -4.20 -6.49
N GLU A 59 -12.37 -4.83 -5.81
CA GLU A 59 -12.15 -5.48 -4.51
C GLU A 59 -11.03 -6.52 -4.58
N GLN A 60 -11.05 -7.39 -5.60
CA GLN A 60 -10.01 -8.39 -5.80
C GLN A 60 -8.64 -7.76 -6.09
N VAL A 61 -8.61 -6.65 -6.79
CA VAL A 61 -7.38 -5.87 -7.02
C VAL A 61 -6.85 -5.29 -5.70
N LEU A 62 -7.71 -4.72 -4.87
CA LEU A 62 -7.28 -4.16 -3.58
C LEU A 62 -6.80 -5.25 -2.61
N GLU A 63 -7.47 -6.40 -2.56
CA GLU A 63 -7.02 -7.56 -1.77
C GLU A 63 -5.64 -8.05 -2.22
N ARG A 64 -5.46 -8.22 -3.52
CA ARG A 64 -4.17 -8.64 -4.08
C ARG A 64 -3.06 -7.63 -3.81
N TYR A 65 -3.36 -6.35 -3.91
CA TYR A 65 -2.41 -5.29 -3.56
C TYR A 65 -2.06 -5.32 -2.07
N HIS A 66 -3.08 -5.49 -1.20
CA HIS A 66 -2.88 -5.65 0.24
C HIS A 66 -1.94 -6.82 0.54
N GLU A 67 -2.24 -8.01 0.03
CA GLU A 67 -1.45 -9.22 0.28
C GLU A 67 0.01 -9.11 -0.19
N THR A 68 0.23 -8.46 -1.32
CA THR A 68 1.60 -8.31 -1.86
C THR A 68 2.36 -7.20 -1.15
N GLY A 69 1.73 -6.05 -0.94
CA GLY A 69 2.34 -4.88 -0.30
C GLY A 69 2.68 -5.12 1.17
N ILE A 70 1.74 -5.73 1.92
CA ILE A 70 1.95 -5.99 3.34
C ILE A 70 3.13 -6.94 3.59
N ARG A 71 3.35 -7.93 2.72
CA ARG A 71 4.49 -8.84 2.84
C ARG A 71 5.84 -8.15 2.72
N GLU A 72 5.98 -7.22 1.78
CA GLU A 72 7.21 -6.46 1.64
C GLU A 72 7.42 -5.49 2.81
N GLN A 73 6.36 -4.84 3.26
CA GLN A 73 6.39 -3.96 4.41
C GLN A 73 6.78 -4.71 5.70
N MET A 74 6.21 -5.90 5.94
CA MET A 74 6.58 -6.73 7.09
C MET A 74 8.05 -7.17 7.05
N LYS A 75 8.59 -7.56 5.90
CA LYS A 75 10.02 -7.89 5.76
C LYS A 75 10.93 -6.75 6.18
N LEU A 76 10.56 -5.50 5.86
CA LEU A 76 11.34 -4.33 6.25
C LEU A 76 11.28 -4.09 7.76
N LEU A 77 10.10 -4.26 8.37
CA LEU A 77 9.88 -4.07 9.79
C LEU A 77 10.47 -5.19 10.65
N ASP A 78 10.53 -6.43 10.13
CA ASP A 78 11.09 -7.61 10.82
C ASP A 78 12.59 -7.81 10.55
N ALA A 79 13.26 -6.90 9.83
CA ALA A 79 14.67 -7.03 9.50
C ALA A 79 15.55 -7.04 10.78
N PRO A 80 16.59 -7.91 10.88
CA PRO A 80 17.43 -8.02 12.09
C PRO A 80 18.49 -6.91 12.16
N ILE A 81 18.05 -5.66 12.14
CA ILE A 81 18.85 -4.42 12.20
C ILE A 81 18.22 -3.46 13.21
N LEU A 82 18.86 -2.36 13.52
CA LEU A 82 18.37 -1.36 14.45
C LEU A 82 16.97 -0.83 14.04
N VAL A 83 16.14 -0.54 15.02
CA VAL A 83 14.77 -0.01 14.81
C VAL A 83 14.78 1.24 13.95
N LYS A 84 15.71 2.16 14.22
CA LYS A 84 15.90 3.37 13.39
C LYS A 84 16.17 3.06 11.92
N GLU A 85 16.98 2.05 11.65
CA GLU A 85 17.30 1.63 10.29
C GLU A 85 16.09 0.99 9.60
N ARG A 86 15.31 0.14 10.32
CA ARG A 86 14.07 -0.46 9.79
C ARG A 86 13.10 0.62 9.35
N LEU A 87 12.84 1.61 10.20
CA LEU A 87 11.90 2.70 9.90
C LEU A 87 12.42 3.63 8.80
N SER A 88 13.73 3.87 8.76
CA SER A 88 14.36 4.60 7.66
C SER A 88 14.20 3.84 6.34
N ASN A 89 14.50 2.55 6.31
CA ASN A 89 14.36 1.70 5.13
C ASN A 89 12.91 1.60 4.66
N PHE A 90 11.95 1.64 5.57
CA PHE A 90 10.53 1.65 5.27
C PHE A 90 10.12 2.91 4.49
N PHE A 91 10.59 4.09 4.90
CA PHE A 91 10.41 5.34 4.15
C PHE A 91 11.15 5.32 2.80
N GLN A 92 12.40 4.83 2.79
CA GLN A 92 13.20 4.75 1.56
C GLN A 92 12.57 3.83 0.51
N TRP A 93 12.03 2.70 0.94
CA TRP A 93 11.26 1.81 0.07
C TRP A 93 10.08 2.54 -0.56
N ALA A 94 9.29 3.25 0.25
CA ALA A 94 8.15 4.00 -0.25
C ALA A 94 8.54 5.14 -1.19
N LEU A 95 9.66 5.83 -0.89
CA LEU A 95 10.22 6.87 -1.76
C LEU A 95 10.58 6.30 -3.13
N LYS A 96 11.22 5.14 -3.14
CA LYS A 96 11.58 4.43 -4.38
C LYS A 96 10.33 4.04 -5.18
N GLU A 97 9.33 3.44 -4.51
CA GLU A 97 8.07 3.06 -5.16
C GLU A 97 7.35 4.26 -5.79
N ASP A 98 7.34 5.41 -5.11
CA ASP A 98 6.59 6.58 -5.57
C ASP A 98 7.30 7.38 -6.68
N PHE A 99 8.63 7.37 -6.73
CA PHE A 99 9.39 8.21 -7.68
C PHE A 99 10.03 7.43 -8.83
N GLU A 100 10.33 6.15 -8.66
CA GLU A 100 11.02 5.35 -9.68
C GLU A 100 10.07 4.50 -10.53
N ASN A 101 8.86 4.22 -10.05
CA ASN A 101 7.83 3.50 -10.78
C ASN A 101 6.91 4.47 -11.55
N SER A 102 7.23 4.77 -12.80
CA SER A 102 6.53 5.75 -13.65
C SER A 102 5.03 5.48 -13.85
N ASP A 103 4.60 4.22 -13.74
CA ASP A 103 3.20 3.80 -13.94
C ASP A 103 2.37 3.78 -12.65
N GLN A 104 3.02 3.92 -11.48
CA GLN A 104 2.39 3.80 -10.17
C GLN A 104 2.35 5.16 -9.47
N LYS A 105 1.18 5.57 -9.00
CA LYS A 105 0.97 6.85 -8.33
C LYS A 105 0.69 6.63 -6.85
N GLY A 106 1.74 6.43 -6.07
CA GLY A 106 1.63 6.26 -4.62
C GLY A 106 1.09 4.90 -4.19
N CYS A 107 0.41 4.86 -3.06
CA CYS A 107 -0.20 3.64 -2.53
C CYS A 107 -1.63 3.48 -3.05
N LEU A 108 -1.92 2.39 -3.75
CA LEU A 108 -3.26 2.12 -4.29
C LEU A 108 -4.32 2.07 -3.17
N LEU A 109 -4.00 1.50 -2.00
CA LEU A 109 -4.94 1.45 -0.88
C LEU A 109 -5.22 2.82 -0.26
N ILE A 110 -4.21 3.69 -0.15
CA ILE A 110 -4.42 5.08 0.30
C ILE A 110 -5.32 5.81 -0.69
N ASN A 111 -5.04 5.68 -1.99
CA ASN A 111 -5.85 6.29 -3.03
C ASN A 111 -7.30 5.79 -2.98
N ALA A 112 -7.49 4.47 -2.87
CA ALA A 112 -8.81 3.84 -2.71
C ALA A 112 -9.55 4.34 -1.47
N GLY A 113 -8.86 4.42 -0.34
CA GLY A 113 -9.42 4.91 0.93
C GLY A 113 -9.92 6.35 0.82
N VAL A 114 -9.10 7.23 0.24
CA VAL A 114 -9.46 8.65 0.03
C VAL A 114 -10.61 8.80 -0.97
N GLU A 115 -10.60 8.02 -2.07
CA GLU A 115 -11.60 8.13 -3.14
C GLU A 115 -12.96 7.55 -2.72
N ARG A 116 -12.98 6.43 -1.98
CA ARG A 116 -14.21 5.63 -1.87
C ARG A 116 -14.63 5.18 -0.46
N ALA A 117 -13.73 5.11 0.52
CA ALA A 117 -14.04 4.47 1.80
C ALA A 117 -15.26 5.03 2.53
N GLN A 118 -15.61 6.31 2.31
CA GLN A 118 -16.80 6.93 2.92
C GLN A 118 -18.13 6.36 2.38
N ASN A 119 -18.14 5.84 1.15
CA ASN A 119 -19.36 5.40 0.45
C ASN A 119 -19.29 3.93 0.00
N ASP A 120 -18.24 3.21 0.41
CA ASP A 120 -17.95 1.86 -0.05
C ASP A 120 -17.40 1.03 1.11
N SER A 121 -18.26 0.23 1.73
CA SER A 121 -17.92 -0.54 2.93
C SER A 121 -16.85 -1.61 2.68
N ALA A 122 -16.80 -2.20 1.50
CA ALA A 122 -15.77 -3.19 1.15
C ALA A 122 -14.39 -2.53 1.04
N VAL A 123 -14.31 -1.38 0.37
CA VAL A 123 -13.06 -0.60 0.31
C VAL A 123 -12.64 -0.14 1.71
N GLN A 124 -13.58 0.32 2.52
CA GLN A 124 -13.32 0.73 3.91
C GLN A 124 -12.76 -0.43 4.74
N GLU A 125 -13.31 -1.62 4.61
CA GLU A 125 -12.87 -2.80 5.36
C GLU A 125 -11.44 -3.21 4.95
N ILE A 126 -11.16 -3.30 3.65
CA ILE A 126 -9.82 -3.66 3.15
C ILE A 126 -8.78 -2.62 3.59
N PHE A 127 -9.11 -1.34 3.46
CA PHE A 127 -8.24 -0.24 3.88
C PHE A 127 -7.97 -0.27 5.39
N SER A 128 -9.04 -0.39 6.21
CA SER A 128 -8.91 -0.41 7.67
C SER A 128 -8.08 -1.59 8.16
N ARG A 129 -8.28 -2.77 7.58
CA ARG A 129 -7.49 -3.96 7.89
C ARG A 129 -6.00 -3.76 7.54
N HIS A 130 -5.69 -3.15 6.41
CA HIS A 130 -4.31 -2.83 6.04
C HIS A 130 -3.66 -1.85 7.01
N VAL A 131 -4.38 -0.78 7.37
CA VAL A 131 -3.91 0.23 8.32
C VAL A 131 -3.62 -0.40 9.68
N GLU A 132 -4.54 -1.23 10.19
CA GLU A 132 -4.42 -1.83 11.52
C GLU A 132 -3.26 -2.84 11.59
N LEU A 133 -3.09 -3.68 10.56
CA LEU A 133 -1.95 -4.60 10.51
C LEU A 133 -0.62 -3.86 10.50
N LEU A 134 -0.54 -2.76 9.74
CA LEU A 134 0.66 -1.96 9.67
C LEU A 134 0.93 -1.21 10.99
N ARG A 135 -0.12 -0.67 11.61
CA ARG A 135 -0.03 -0.01 12.93
C ARG A 135 0.52 -0.96 13.98
N GLN A 136 -0.03 -2.17 14.07
CA GLN A 136 0.42 -3.19 15.03
C GLN A 136 1.86 -3.62 14.79
N ALA A 137 2.28 -3.76 13.53
CA ALA A 137 3.65 -4.12 13.21
C ALA A 137 4.64 -3.00 13.60
N ILE A 138 4.28 -1.75 13.32
CA ILE A 138 5.09 -0.59 13.72
C ILE A 138 5.12 -0.44 15.24
N GLU A 139 4.00 -0.65 15.93
CA GLU A 139 3.93 -0.63 17.39
C GLU A 139 4.92 -1.61 18.03
N LYS A 140 4.97 -2.86 17.54
CA LYS A 140 5.95 -3.85 17.95
C LYS A 140 7.40 -3.37 17.77
N VAL A 141 7.68 -2.73 16.65
CA VAL A 141 9.01 -2.15 16.36
C VAL A 141 9.33 -1.02 17.35
N MET A 142 8.35 -0.18 17.69
CA MET A 142 8.51 0.87 18.70
C MET A 142 8.73 0.30 20.11
N GLU A 143 7.99 -0.74 20.50
CA GLU A 143 8.18 -1.46 21.76
C GLU A 143 9.62 -2.01 21.88
N GLU A 144 10.11 -2.64 20.82
CA GLU A 144 11.49 -3.16 20.77
C GLU A 144 12.52 -2.05 20.98
N GLY A 145 12.38 -0.92 20.28
CA GLY A 145 13.31 0.19 20.44
C GLY A 145 13.31 0.83 21.83
N LEU A 146 12.14 0.91 22.47
CA LEU A 146 12.03 1.37 23.86
C LEU A 146 12.66 0.37 24.84
N GLN A 147 12.46 -0.93 24.64
CA GLN A 147 13.02 -2.00 25.50
C GLN A 147 14.53 -2.14 25.36
N THR A 148 15.05 -2.01 24.15
CA THR A 148 16.50 -2.11 23.87
C THR A 148 17.25 -0.81 24.20
N GLY A 149 16.52 0.28 24.46
CA GLY A 149 17.12 1.58 24.75
C GLY A 149 17.69 2.29 23.52
N GLU A 150 17.29 1.92 22.31
CA GLU A 150 17.67 2.66 21.10
C GLU A 150 17.18 4.12 21.14
N PHE A 151 16.08 4.34 21.81
CA PHE A 151 15.53 5.66 22.11
C PHE A 151 14.76 5.64 23.45
N SER A 152 14.59 6.81 24.04
CA SER A 152 13.80 7.00 25.25
C SER A 152 12.80 8.09 25.03
N LYS A 153 11.52 7.79 25.20
CA LYS A 153 10.42 8.75 25.03
C LYS A 153 9.41 8.60 26.17
N LYS A 154 8.68 9.71 26.42
CA LYS A 154 7.52 9.69 27.32
C LYS A 154 6.28 9.06 26.68
N GLN A 155 6.22 9.08 25.34
CA GLN A 155 5.13 8.51 24.56
C GLN A 155 5.18 6.99 24.62
N THR A 156 4.00 6.39 24.55
CA THR A 156 3.85 4.94 24.41
C THR A 156 4.24 4.47 23.00
N ALA A 157 4.51 3.18 22.84
CA ALA A 157 4.78 2.58 21.54
C ALA A 157 3.60 2.80 20.56
N GLU A 158 2.36 2.72 21.07
CA GLU A 158 1.13 2.97 20.30
C GLU A 158 1.06 4.43 19.79
N GLU A 159 1.38 5.41 20.64
CA GLU A 159 1.41 6.83 20.24
C GLU A 159 2.48 7.09 19.19
N LEU A 160 3.67 6.50 19.36
CA LEU A 160 4.77 6.61 18.39
C LEU A 160 4.43 5.92 17.06
N ALA A 161 3.81 4.75 17.11
CA ALA A 161 3.35 4.04 15.90
C ALA A 161 2.29 4.86 15.14
N SER A 162 1.36 5.47 15.85
CA SER A 162 0.32 6.33 15.27
C SER A 162 0.90 7.58 14.63
N LEU A 163 1.89 8.21 15.27
CA LEU A 163 2.63 9.34 14.74
C LEU A 163 3.40 8.96 13.46
N PHE A 164 4.14 7.85 13.52
CA PHE A 164 4.89 7.35 12.36
C PHE A 164 3.97 7.06 11.18
N LEU A 165 2.88 6.34 11.42
CA LEU A 165 1.92 5.93 10.39
C LEU A 165 1.22 7.13 9.74
N SER A 166 0.82 8.13 10.53
CA SER A 166 0.21 9.36 10.00
C SER A 166 1.21 10.15 9.14
N SER A 167 2.47 10.25 9.58
CA SER A 167 3.54 10.88 8.79
C SER A 167 3.81 10.12 7.50
N TYR A 168 3.85 8.78 7.56
CA TYR A 168 4.03 7.91 6.41
C TYR A 168 2.91 8.06 5.38
N TYR A 169 1.65 8.10 5.81
CA TYR A 169 0.52 8.27 4.89
C TYR A 169 0.48 9.67 4.30
N GLY A 170 0.73 10.71 5.11
CA GLY A 170 0.90 12.07 4.60
C GLY A 170 2.02 12.18 3.58
N PHE A 171 3.17 11.58 3.86
CA PHE A 171 4.30 11.48 2.94
C PHE A 171 3.90 10.82 1.61
N ARG A 172 3.20 9.64 1.63
CA ARG A 172 2.76 8.94 0.42
C ARG A 172 1.80 9.77 -0.44
N ILE A 173 0.88 10.50 0.19
CA ILE A 173 -0.06 11.41 -0.50
C ILE A 173 0.70 12.58 -1.15
N LEU A 174 1.63 13.20 -0.41
CA LEU A 174 2.39 14.33 -0.91
C LEU A 174 3.35 13.95 -2.05
N ASN A 175 3.94 12.76 -2.01
CA ASN A 175 4.78 12.26 -3.09
C ASN A 175 4.04 12.24 -4.43
N VAL A 176 2.79 11.77 -4.43
CA VAL A 176 1.95 11.70 -5.63
C VAL A 176 1.50 13.07 -6.08
N SER A 177 1.06 13.89 -5.11
CA SER A 177 0.38 15.17 -5.41
C SER A 177 1.36 16.27 -5.81
N MET A 178 2.55 16.29 -5.22
CA MET A 178 3.53 17.37 -5.40
C MET A 178 4.78 16.95 -6.19
N GLN A 179 5.09 15.66 -6.23
CA GLN A 179 6.30 15.10 -6.85
C GLN A 179 7.59 15.85 -6.45
N ASN A 180 7.66 16.24 -5.18
CA ASN A 180 8.78 16.99 -4.63
C ASN A 180 9.62 16.09 -3.70
N ARG A 181 10.67 15.49 -4.24
CA ARG A 181 11.55 14.57 -3.51
C ARG A 181 12.21 15.23 -2.29
N MET A 182 12.58 16.50 -2.38
CA MET A 182 13.19 17.22 -1.26
C MET A 182 12.22 17.36 -0.08
N LEU A 183 10.93 17.66 -0.34
CA LEU A 183 9.91 17.70 0.71
C LEU A 183 9.75 16.32 1.36
N SER A 184 9.76 15.26 0.56
CA SER A 184 9.65 13.88 1.03
C SER A 184 10.81 13.52 1.97
N GLU A 185 12.04 13.87 1.60
CA GLU A 185 13.23 13.64 2.40
C GLU A 185 13.20 14.46 3.72
N GLN A 186 12.65 15.67 3.69
CA GLN A 186 12.44 16.48 4.89
C GLN A 186 11.41 15.88 5.85
N ILE A 187 10.29 15.35 5.32
CA ILE A 187 9.26 14.68 6.14
C ILE A 187 9.85 13.42 6.78
N MET A 188 10.54 12.59 6.00
CA MET A 188 11.21 11.39 6.52
C MET A 188 12.19 11.76 7.64
N LYS A 189 13.08 12.71 7.38
CA LYS A 189 14.08 13.19 8.35
C LYS A 189 13.41 13.71 9.63
N GLY A 190 12.46 14.63 9.52
CA GLY A 190 11.74 15.20 10.66
C GLY A 190 10.98 14.17 11.47
N THR A 191 10.34 13.19 10.81
CA THR A 191 9.64 12.08 11.49
C THR A 191 10.63 11.23 12.30
N LEU A 192 11.75 10.82 11.70
CA LEU A 192 12.76 10.02 12.38
C LEU A 192 13.44 10.82 13.53
N GLU A 193 13.74 12.09 13.32
CA GLU A 193 14.28 12.95 14.38
C GLU A 193 13.30 13.13 15.54
N SER A 194 12.00 13.21 15.28
CA SER A 194 10.98 13.32 16.34
C SER A 194 10.89 12.03 17.20
N ILE A 195 11.22 10.88 16.65
CA ILE A 195 11.19 9.59 17.34
C ILE A 195 12.53 9.32 18.03
N PHE A 196 13.65 9.49 17.34
CA PHE A 196 15.00 9.12 17.82
C PHE A 196 15.84 10.27 18.33
N GLY A 197 15.43 11.52 18.10
CA GLY A 197 16.08 12.71 18.66
C GLY A 197 15.94 12.76 20.18
N ALA A 198 16.97 13.29 20.85
CA ALA A 198 17.00 13.47 22.30
C ALA A 198 15.97 14.51 22.77
#